data_7f8eee831e8b137ca43b83c9cd8a83dd
#
_entry.id   7f8eee831e8b137ca43b83c9cd8a83dd
#
_cell.length_a   1.000
_cell.length_b   1.000
_cell.length_c   1.000
_cell.angle_alpha   90.00
_cell.angle_beta   90.00
_cell.angle_gamma   90.00
#
_symmetry.space_group_name_H-M   'P 1'
#
loop_
_entity.id
_entity.type
_entity.pdbx_description
1 polymer ?
#
loop_
_entity_poly.entity_id
_entity_poly.type
_entity_poly.pdbx_seq_one_letter_code
_entity_poly.pdbx_strand_id
1 'polypeptide(L)'
;TTWNQFTVTDNLLTTPADYNSYCVPLPSDGRLPGGGGNQLCGLYAVSAAKFGQSQSLVARTSDYGGKQTDVFNGVDVILNARLPRGGFLTGGTSTGREVFDNCFAAQQPDLTATAFTNPSVAAATLTNNPSGFCRVSPPFLTQLKLQGSYPLAWDFQVSAAYQNTPGIPIHASLVVPNATVAQSLGRPLPGNASSVTVANIVAPLTVYEDRISQLDLRLTRIFR
;
A
#
# COMPACT_ATOMS: atom_id res chain seq x y z
N THR A 1 14.98 -3.87 9.70
CA THR A 1 14.61 -2.82 10.68
C THR A 1 13.14 -3.02 11.01
N THR A 2 12.80 -3.02 12.28
CA THR A 2 11.42 -3.12 12.75
C THR A 2 11.05 -1.79 13.39
N TRP A 3 9.96 -1.19 12.91
CA TRP A 3 9.36 -0.01 13.49
C TRP A 3 8.06 -0.41 14.17
N ASN A 4 7.82 0.12 15.34
CA ASN A 4 6.57 -0.09 16.04
C ASN A 4 5.86 1.27 16.17
N GLN A 5 4.69 1.39 15.57
CA GLN A 5 3.81 2.50 15.87
C GLN A 5 3.02 2.19 17.13
N PHE A 6 3.02 3.12 18.06
CA PHE A 6 2.56 2.87 19.42
C PHE A 6 1.24 3.55 19.75
N THR A 7 0.65 4.27 18.77
CA THR A 7 -0.57 5.05 19.03
C THR A 7 -1.68 4.72 18.06
N VAL A 8 -2.89 4.73 18.59
CA VAL A 8 -4.17 4.71 17.85
C VAL A 8 -5.00 5.89 18.31
N THR A 9 -5.93 6.33 17.48
CA THR A 9 -6.96 7.26 17.88
C THR A 9 -8.23 6.51 18.20
N ASP A 10 -8.69 6.59 19.41
CA ASP A 10 -9.94 5.99 19.89
C ASP A 10 -11.06 7.06 19.90
N ASN A 11 -12.29 6.64 19.60
CA ASN A 11 -13.47 7.45 19.81
C ASN A 11 -14.18 7.04 21.09
N LEU A 12 -13.95 7.78 22.15
CA LEU A 12 -14.49 7.48 23.50
C LEU A 12 -16.02 7.46 23.58
N LEU A 13 -16.74 7.95 22.57
CA LEU A 13 -18.22 7.97 22.55
C LEU A 13 -18.82 6.75 21.83
N THR A 14 -17.98 5.89 21.26
CA THR A 14 -18.39 4.66 20.61
C THR A 14 -17.61 3.47 21.16
N THR A 15 -18.16 2.29 20.98
CA THR A 15 -17.53 1.01 21.31
C THR A 15 -17.67 0.08 20.10
N PRO A 16 -16.92 -1.01 20.00
CA PRO A 16 -17.09 -1.97 18.91
C PRO A 16 -18.53 -2.46 18.74
N ALA A 17 -19.33 -2.54 19.83
CA ALA A 17 -20.74 -2.93 19.80
C ALA A 17 -21.67 -1.93 19.10
N ASP A 18 -21.23 -0.68 18.95
CA ASP A 18 -21.97 0.36 18.22
C ASP A 18 -21.83 0.24 16.70
N TYR A 19 -21.05 -0.72 16.21
CA TYR A 19 -20.80 -0.93 14.78
C TYR A 19 -21.37 -2.25 14.30
N ASN A 20 -21.93 -2.23 13.10
CA ASN A 20 -22.41 -3.43 12.41
C ASN A 20 -21.48 -3.72 11.22
N SER A 21 -21.06 -4.96 11.10
CA SER A 21 -20.29 -5.41 9.94
C SER A 21 -21.19 -5.61 8.73
N TYR A 22 -20.67 -5.37 7.53
CA TYR A 22 -21.36 -5.61 6.28
C TYR A 22 -20.40 -6.05 5.18
N CYS A 23 -20.99 -6.56 4.09
CA CYS A 23 -20.29 -6.96 2.88
C CYS A 23 -20.82 -6.14 1.69
N VAL A 24 -19.98 -6.03 0.66
CA VAL A 24 -20.38 -5.44 -0.63
C VAL A 24 -20.02 -6.39 -1.77
N PRO A 25 -20.85 -6.49 -2.81
CA PRO A 25 -20.50 -7.26 -4.00
C PRO A 25 -19.44 -6.51 -4.80
N LEU A 26 -18.39 -7.21 -5.21
CA LEU A 26 -17.42 -6.69 -6.15
C LEU A 26 -17.94 -6.82 -7.59
N PRO A 27 -17.63 -5.87 -8.47
CA PRO A 27 -17.91 -6.00 -9.89
C PRO A 27 -17.13 -7.18 -10.49
N SER A 28 -17.68 -7.81 -11.52
CA SER A 28 -16.91 -8.77 -12.33
C SER A 28 -16.02 -7.98 -13.28
N ASP A 29 -14.71 -8.05 -13.06
CA ASP A 29 -13.70 -7.34 -13.86
C ASP A 29 -12.39 -8.15 -13.85
N GLY A 30 -11.87 -8.45 -15.05
CA GLY A 30 -10.65 -9.27 -15.20
C GLY A 30 -9.38 -8.63 -14.61
N ARG A 31 -9.42 -7.34 -14.28
CA ARG A 31 -8.32 -6.63 -13.60
C ARG A 31 -8.31 -6.88 -12.09
N LEU A 32 -9.42 -7.35 -11.52
CA LEU A 32 -9.48 -7.70 -10.11
C LEU A 32 -8.91 -9.09 -9.86
N PRO A 33 -8.24 -9.33 -8.74
CA PRO A 33 -7.79 -10.66 -8.35
C PRO A 33 -8.95 -11.66 -8.37
N GLY A 34 -8.79 -12.76 -9.10
CA GLY A 34 -9.82 -13.77 -9.26
C GLY A 34 -11.00 -13.36 -10.14
N GLY A 35 -10.91 -12.22 -10.87
CA GLY A 35 -11.96 -11.76 -11.78
C GLY A 35 -13.11 -11.02 -11.10
N GLY A 36 -13.07 -10.76 -9.80
CA GLY A 36 -14.14 -10.11 -9.06
C GLY A 36 -15.40 -10.97 -8.90
N GLY A 37 -16.57 -10.34 -8.77
CA GLY A 37 -17.86 -11.02 -8.62
C GLY A 37 -18.13 -11.65 -7.24
N ASN A 38 -17.15 -11.66 -6.36
CA ASN A 38 -17.26 -12.15 -4.99
C ASN A 38 -17.74 -11.05 -4.02
N GLN A 39 -18.09 -11.46 -2.80
CA GLN A 39 -18.41 -10.54 -1.70
C GLN A 39 -17.11 -10.10 -1.00
N LEU A 40 -16.99 -8.80 -0.75
CA LEU A 40 -15.96 -8.22 0.08
C LEU A 40 -16.54 -7.84 1.44
N CYS A 41 -16.10 -8.49 2.48
CA CYS A 41 -16.63 -8.37 3.84
C CYS A 41 -15.65 -7.70 4.80
N GLY A 42 -16.08 -7.50 6.05
CA GLY A 42 -15.25 -6.87 7.09
C GLY A 42 -15.25 -5.35 7.01
N LEU A 43 -16.28 -4.79 6.42
CA LEU A 43 -16.59 -3.36 6.46
C LEU A 43 -17.52 -3.08 7.64
N TYR A 44 -17.44 -1.89 8.22
CA TYR A 44 -18.23 -1.54 9.40
C TYR A 44 -18.96 -0.22 9.21
N ALA A 45 -20.19 -0.15 9.75
CA ALA A 45 -20.97 1.06 9.81
C ALA A 45 -21.45 1.32 11.24
N VAL A 46 -21.18 2.51 11.74
CA VAL A 46 -21.65 2.94 13.06
C VAL A 46 -23.17 2.98 13.11
N SER A 47 -23.78 2.72 14.26
CA SER A 47 -25.22 2.81 14.46
C SER A 47 -25.70 4.25 14.24
N ALA A 48 -26.98 4.40 13.83
CA ALA A 48 -27.58 5.72 13.61
C ALA A 48 -27.57 6.59 14.88
N ALA A 49 -27.72 5.96 16.04
CA ALA A 49 -27.75 6.66 17.33
C ALA A 49 -26.37 7.25 17.71
N LYS A 50 -25.29 6.69 17.19
CA LYS A 50 -23.92 7.11 17.47
C LYS A 50 -23.27 7.90 16.33
N PHE A 51 -23.97 8.01 15.22
CA PHE A 51 -23.46 8.74 14.06
C PHE A 51 -23.20 10.21 14.38
N GLY A 52 -22.03 10.70 14.02
CA GLY A 52 -21.60 12.06 14.28
C GLY A 52 -21.10 12.36 15.70
N GLN A 53 -21.17 11.35 16.60
CA GLN A 53 -20.57 11.48 17.93
C GLN A 53 -19.08 11.16 17.86
N SER A 54 -18.23 12.09 18.28
CA SER A 54 -16.78 11.91 18.26
C SER A 54 -16.11 12.62 19.43
N GLN A 55 -15.34 11.87 20.18
CA GLN A 55 -14.41 12.37 21.18
C GLN A 55 -13.11 11.60 21.06
N SER A 56 -12.13 12.16 20.37
CA SER A 56 -10.89 11.50 20.04
C SER A 56 -9.92 11.49 21.24
N LEU A 57 -9.38 10.31 21.52
CA LEU A 57 -8.26 10.09 22.43
C LEU A 57 -7.13 9.42 21.65
N VAL A 58 -5.92 9.94 21.73
CA VAL A 58 -4.72 9.27 21.25
C VAL A 58 -4.19 8.37 22.37
N ALA A 59 -4.21 7.08 22.15
CA ALA A 59 -3.83 6.07 23.12
C ALA A 59 -2.73 5.17 22.56
N ARG A 60 -2.10 4.37 23.41
CA ARG A 60 -1.12 3.36 23.00
C ARG A 60 -1.82 2.14 22.45
N THR A 61 -1.26 1.51 21.43
CA THR A 61 -1.79 0.23 20.90
C THR A 61 -1.83 -0.87 21.96
N SER A 62 -0.87 -0.84 22.90
CA SER A 62 -0.82 -1.78 24.04
C SER A 62 -2.03 -1.72 24.96
N ASP A 63 -2.69 -0.56 25.06
CA ASP A 63 -3.85 -0.36 25.93
C ASP A 63 -5.09 -1.11 25.38
N TYR A 64 -5.04 -1.49 24.10
CA TYR A 64 -6.06 -2.30 23.41
C TYR A 64 -5.63 -3.76 23.19
N GLY A 65 -4.65 -4.23 23.96
CA GLY A 65 -4.15 -5.60 23.89
C GLY A 65 -3.41 -5.95 22.60
N GLY A 66 -3.02 -4.93 21.82
CA GLY A 66 -2.49 -5.09 20.49
C GLY A 66 -1.11 -4.50 20.25
N LYS A 67 -0.62 -4.77 19.08
CA LYS A 67 0.70 -4.33 18.61
C LYS A 67 0.62 -4.06 17.11
N GLN A 68 0.94 -2.85 16.72
CA GLN A 68 1.18 -2.53 15.33
C GLN A 68 2.67 -2.76 15.02
N THR A 69 2.95 -3.42 13.92
CA THR A 69 4.34 -3.66 13.50
C THR A 69 4.55 -3.27 12.06
N ASP A 70 5.75 -2.78 11.79
CA ASP A 70 6.27 -2.50 10.47
C ASP A 70 7.66 -3.09 10.39
N VAL A 71 7.85 -4.05 9.46
CA VAL A 71 9.09 -4.83 9.36
C VAL A 71 9.61 -4.78 7.94
N PHE A 72 10.75 -4.12 7.76
CA PHE A 72 11.47 -4.15 6.49
C PHE A 72 12.51 -5.27 6.47
N ASN A 73 12.49 -6.07 5.40
CA ASN A 73 13.51 -7.07 5.08
C ASN A 73 14.01 -6.84 3.66
N GLY A 74 15.33 -6.75 3.51
CA GLY A 74 15.92 -6.50 2.20
C GLY A 74 17.40 -6.84 2.13
N VAL A 75 17.89 -6.94 0.91
CA VAL A 75 19.30 -7.16 0.58
C VAL A 75 19.69 -6.23 -0.56
N ASP A 76 20.82 -5.56 -0.40
CA ASP A 76 21.43 -4.72 -1.41
C ASP A 76 22.76 -5.33 -1.85
N VAL A 77 22.97 -5.40 -3.17
CA VAL A 77 24.26 -5.83 -3.76
C VAL A 77 24.77 -4.70 -4.64
N ILE A 78 25.97 -4.23 -4.37
CA ILE A 78 26.59 -3.12 -5.10
C ILE A 78 27.79 -3.65 -5.88
N LEU A 79 27.89 -3.24 -7.15
CA LEU A 79 29.01 -3.49 -8.04
C LEU A 79 29.72 -2.18 -8.36
N ASN A 80 31.05 -2.16 -8.19
CA ASN A 80 31.92 -1.10 -8.67
C ASN A 80 33.11 -1.73 -9.39
N ALA A 81 33.21 -1.52 -10.68
CA ALA A 81 34.25 -2.06 -11.51
C ALA A 81 35.00 -0.95 -12.26
N ARG A 82 36.32 -1.00 -12.24
CA ARG A 82 37.22 -0.18 -13.07
C ARG A 82 37.61 -1.01 -14.29
N LEU A 83 37.32 -0.47 -15.46
CA LEU A 83 37.63 -1.11 -16.74
C LEU A 83 38.95 -0.59 -17.29
N PRO A 84 39.62 -1.35 -18.19
CA PRO A 84 40.80 -0.87 -18.89
C PRO A 84 40.55 0.48 -19.60
N ARG A 85 41.61 1.25 -19.85
CA ARG A 85 41.57 2.57 -20.50
C ARG A 85 40.76 3.63 -19.77
N GLY A 86 40.49 3.47 -18.47
CA GLY A 86 39.80 4.45 -17.64
C GLY A 86 38.26 4.35 -17.73
N GLY A 87 37.73 3.28 -18.30
CA GLY A 87 36.31 2.99 -18.23
C GLY A 87 35.87 2.60 -16.81
N PHE A 88 34.57 2.73 -16.54
CA PHE A 88 33.98 2.28 -15.29
C PHE A 88 32.59 1.68 -15.49
N LEU A 89 32.21 0.80 -14.59
CA LEU A 89 30.86 0.29 -14.45
C LEU A 89 30.49 0.30 -12.96
N THR A 90 29.38 0.90 -12.61
CA THR A 90 28.87 0.92 -11.25
C THR A 90 27.37 0.68 -11.25
N GLY A 91 26.86 0.15 -10.17
CA GLY A 91 25.45 -0.07 -9.98
C GLY A 91 25.17 -1.15 -8.95
N GLY A 92 24.00 -1.71 -9.00
CA GLY A 92 23.60 -2.74 -8.05
C GLY A 92 22.16 -3.16 -8.19
N THR A 93 21.83 -4.14 -7.39
CA THR A 93 20.46 -4.62 -7.22
C THR A 93 20.06 -4.48 -5.76
N SER A 94 18.82 -4.01 -5.56
CA SER A 94 18.17 -3.94 -4.25
C SER A 94 16.90 -4.78 -4.30
N THR A 95 16.73 -5.66 -3.32
CA THR A 95 15.54 -6.50 -3.19
C THR A 95 15.04 -6.39 -1.77
N GLY A 96 13.78 -6.01 -1.61
CA GLY A 96 13.21 -5.84 -0.28
C GLY A 96 11.69 -5.85 -0.27
N ARG A 97 11.14 -5.98 0.93
CA ARG A 97 9.72 -5.78 1.22
C ARG A 97 9.53 -5.22 2.62
N GLU A 98 8.47 -4.47 2.79
CA GLU A 98 7.98 -3.97 4.06
C GLU A 98 6.66 -4.65 4.39
N VAL A 99 6.56 -5.26 5.56
CA VAL A 99 5.36 -5.96 6.02
C VAL A 99 4.74 -5.15 7.14
N PHE A 100 3.51 -4.77 6.92
CA PHE A 100 2.67 -4.03 7.85
C PHE A 100 1.67 -4.96 8.54
N ASP A 101 1.48 -4.83 9.85
CA ASP A 101 0.47 -5.60 10.57
C ASP A 101 -0.16 -4.74 11.68
N ASN A 102 -1.46 -4.50 11.58
CA ASN A 102 -2.29 -3.85 12.57
C ASN A 102 -3.57 -4.65 12.87
N CYS A 103 -3.51 -5.98 12.69
CA CYS A 103 -4.67 -6.85 12.84
C CYS A 103 -5.28 -6.86 14.24
N PHE A 104 -4.58 -6.36 15.26
CA PHE A 104 -5.17 -6.15 16.56
C PHE A 104 -6.42 -5.26 16.53
N ALA A 105 -6.46 -4.30 15.61
CA ALA A 105 -7.58 -3.36 15.46
C ALA A 105 -8.68 -3.87 14.49
N ALA A 106 -8.52 -5.05 13.88
CA ALA A 106 -9.46 -5.55 12.87
C ALA A 106 -10.90 -5.77 13.41
N GLN A 107 -11.03 -5.98 14.70
CA GLN A 107 -12.31 -6.17 15.41
C GLN A 107 -12.71 -4.96 16.26
N GLN A 108 -12.00 -3.84 16.11
CA GLN A 108 -12.22 -2.62 16.87
C GLN A 108 -12.44 -1.44 15.91
N PRO A 109 -13.64 -1.35 15.30
CA PRO A 109 -13.94 -0.35 14.28
C PRO A 109 -14.08 1.08 14.82
N ASP A 110 -14.13 1.26 16.13
CA ASP A 110 -14.05 2.52 16.86
C ASP A 110 -12.64 3.12 16.86
N LEU A 111 -11.62 2.28 16.69
CA LEU A 111 -10.25 2.75 16.57
C LEU A 111 -9.95 3.27 15.17
N THR A 112 -9.36 4.43 15.10
CA THR A 112 -8.69 4.90 13.87
C THR A 112 -7.20 4.63 14.02
N ALA A 113 -6.76 3.47 13.55
CA ALA A 113 -5.34 3.26 13.35
C ALA A 113 -4.91 4.04 12.11
N THR A 114 -3.92 4.90 12.27
CA THR A 114 -3.26 5.55 11.12
C THR A 114 -2.43 4.48 10.42
N ALA A 115 -3.12 3.65 9.67
CA ALA A 115 -2.59 2.38 9.24
C ALA A 115 -1.54 2.50 8.15
N PHE A 116 -1.32 3.58 7.49
CA PHE A 116 -0.35 3.61 6.39
C PHE A 116 0.22 5.01 6.22
N THR A 117 1.43 5.20 6.67
CA THR A 117 2.25 6.35 6.30
C THR A 117 2.82 6.21 4.88
N ASN A 118 2.56 5.10 4.19
CA ASN A 118 2.94 4.94 2.80
C ASN A 118 1.99 5.76 1.92
N PRO A 119 2.49 6.82 1.25
CA PRO A 119 1.66 7.70 0.40
C PRO A 119 1.01 6.94 -0.77
N SER A 120 1.47 5.73 -1.07
CA SER A 120 0.89 4.85 -2.09
C SER A 120 -0.34 4.07 -1.63
N VAL A 121 -0.70 4.16 -0.35
CA VAL A 121 -1.91 3.53 0.19
C VAL A 121 -2.78 4.63 0.76
N ALA A 122 -3.95 4.83 0.20
CA ALA A 122 -4.90 5.82 0.71
C ALA A 122 -5.15 5.55 2.19
N ALA A 123 -5.02 6.58 3.02
CA ALA A 123 -5.36 6.51 4.43
C ALA A 123 -6.84 6.14 4.55
N ALA A 124 -7.10 4.86 4.73
CA ALA A 124 -8.44 4.35 4.92
C ALA A 124 -8.69 4.18 6.41
N THR A 125 -9.79 4.72 6.89
CA THR A 125 -10.28 4.38 8.21
C THR A 125 -10.65 2.90 8.23
N LEU A 126 -10.54 2.23 9.38
CA LEU A 126 -10.91 0.81 9.50
C LEU A 126 -12.39 0.54 9.11
N THR A 127 -13.24 1.57 9.17
CA THR A 127 -14.66 1.45 8.80
C THR A 127 -14.91 1.28 7.31
N ASN A 128 -14.06 1.84 6.46
CA ASN A 128 -14.21 1.78 5.00
C ASN A 128 -13.10 0.98 4.29
N ASN A 129 -12.30 0.26 5.07
CA ASN A 129 -11.31 -0.67 4.57
C ASN A 129 -11.65 -2.08 5.10
N PRO A 130 -11.63 -3.12 4.26
CA PRO A 130 -11.90 -4.47 4.72
C PRO A 130 -10.96 -4.89 5.85
N SER A 131 -11.53 -5.39 6.94
CA SER A 131 -10.73 -5.83 8.10
C SER A 131 -9.72 -6.93 7.76
N GLY A 132 -9.99 -7.71 6.70
CA GLY A 132 -9.05 -8.70 6.17
C GLY A 132 -7.77 -8.11 5.57
N PHE A 133 -7.73 -6.79 5.31
CA PHE A 133 -6.52 -6.11 4.81
C PHE A 133 -5.70 -5.46 5.93
N CYS A 134 -5.92 -5.87 7.16
CA CYS A 134 -5.19 -5.40 8.33
C CYS A 134 -3.69 -5.75 8.31
N ARG A 135 -3.31 -6.80 7.55
CA ARG A 135 -1.93 -7.16 7.29
C ARG A 135 -1.62 -7.01 5.81
N VAL A 136 -0.64 -6.18 5.52
CA VAL A 136 -0.14 -5.96 4.16
C VAL A 136 1.25 -6.56 4.05
N SER A 137 1.39 -7.54 3.15
CA SER A 137 2.63 -8.27 2.92
C SER A 137 2.92 -8.31 1.42
N PRO A 138 3.52 -7.25 0.86
CA PRO A 138 3.86 -7.20 -0.56
C PRO A 138 4.87 -8.29 -0.91
N PRO A 139 5.00 -8.65 -2.20
CA PRO A 139 6.09 -9.50 -2.66
C PRO A 139 7.43 -8.79 -2.46
N PHE A 140 8.53 -9.54 -2.54
CA PHE A 140 9.85 -8.94 -2.64
C PHE A 140 9.97 -8.18 -3.96
N LEU A 141 10.25 -6.88 -3.87
CA LEU A 141 10.41 -6.00 -5.02
C LEU A 141 11.89 -5.83 -5.30
N THR A 142 12.31 -6.25 -6.50
CA THR A 142 13.71 -6.16 -6.93
C THR A 142 13.86 -5.01 -7.92
N GLN A 143 14.83 -4.15 -7.69
CA GLN A 143 15.27 -3.14 -8.64
C GLN A 143 16.72 -3.38 -9.05
N LEU A 144 17.05 -3.10 -10.31
CA LEU A 144 18.41 -3.13 -10.84
C LEU A 144 18.72 -1.78 -11.46
N LYS A 145 19.87 -1.21 -11.10
CA LYS A 145 20.39 0.04 -11.68
C LYS A 145 21.86 -0.13 -11.99
N LEU A 146 22.23 0.12 -13.24
CA LEU A 146 23.59 0.04 -13.72
C LEU A 146 23.91 1.29 -14.52
N GLN A 147 25.13 1.81 -14.36
CA GLN A 147 25.65 2.87 -15.22
C GLN A 147 27.13 2.66 -15.49
N GLY A 148 27.57 3.08 -16.63
CA GLY A 148 28.95 2.96 -16.99
C GLY A 148 29.36 3.89 -18.11
N SER A 149 30.66 4.02 -18.26
CA SER A 149 31.26 4.78 -19.33
C SER A 149 32.54 4.10 -19.79
N TYR A 150 32.78 4.12 -21.09
CA TYR A 150 33.96 3.54 -21.69
C TYR A 150 34.53 4.44 -22.81
N PRO A 151 35.83 4.78 -22.74
CA PRO A 151 36.48 5.52 -23.81
C PRO A 151 36.71 4.61 -25.02
N LEU A 152 36.37 5.12 -26.19
CA LEU A 152 36.57 4.48 -27.48
C LEU A 152 37.75 5.10 -28.23
N ALA A 153 38.06 4.56 -29.41
CA ALA A 153 39.04 5.17 -30.31
C ALA A 153 38.55 6.55 -30.82
N TRP A 154 39.49 7.37 -31.30
CA TRP A 154 39.25 8.71 -31.87
C TRP A 154 38.60 9.72 -30.94
N ASP A 155 38.96 9.69 -29.68
CA ASP A 155 38.43 10.59 -28.62
C ASP A 155 36.89 10.49 -28.44
N PHE A 156 36.28 9.36 -28.79
CA PHE A 156 34.91 9.09 -28.45
C PHE A 156 34.80 8.44 -27.08
N GLN A 157 33.67 8.68 -26.43
CA GLN A 157 33.27 8.04 -25.19
C GLN A 157 31.81 7.61 -25.28
N VAL A 158 31.54 6.37 -24.96
CA VAL A 158 30.18 5.86 -24.80
C VAL A 158 29.83 5.79 -23.32
N SER A 159 28.63 6.20 -22.96
CA SER A 159 28.09 6.06 -21.63
C SER A 159 26.69 5.45 -21.72
N ALA A 160 26.35 4.62 -20.77
CA ALA A 160 25.06 3.98 -20.67
C ALA A 160 24.55 4.02 -19.24
N ALA A 161 23.24 4.20 -19.08
CA ALA A 161 22.55 3.99 -17.81
C ALA A 161 21.36 3.08 -18.08
N TYR A 162 21.24 2.03 -17.28
CA TYR A 162 20.14 1.07 -17.32
C TYR A 162 19.46 1.01 -15.97
N GLN A 163 18.15 1.05 -15.99
CA GLN A 163 17.34 0.77 -14.81
C GLN A 163 16.20 -0.19 -15.14
N ASN A 164 15.94 -1.08 -14.21
CA ASN A 164 14.78 -1.96 -14.22
C ASN A 164 14.17 -1.93 -12.82
N THR A 165 12.98 -1.34 -12.72
CA THR A 165 12.28 -1.12 -11.44
C THR A 165 10.91 -1.80 -11.47
N PRO A 166 10.38 -2.21 -10.30
CA PRO A 166 9.00 -2.65 -10.23
C PRO A 166 8.06 -1.59 -10.79
N GLY A 167 6.94 -2.02 -11.34
CA GLY A 167 5.83 -1.14 -11.68
C GLY A 167 5.22 -0.48 -10.44
N ILE A 168 4.32 0.46 -10.65
CA ILE A 168 3.57 1.09 -9.56
C ILE A 168 2.53 0.13 -8.99
N PRO A 169 2.23 0.20 -7.68
CA PRO A 169 1.16 -0.59 -7.10
C PRO A 169 -0.20 -0.13 -7.63
N ILE A 170 -1.06 -1.11 -7.92
CA ILE A 170 -2.44 -0.87 -8.37
C ILE A 170 -3.33 -0.70 -7.14
N HIS A 171 -4.06 0.40 -7.11
CA HIS A 171 -5.08 0.69 -6.11
C HIS A 171 -6.44 0.70 -6.78
N ALA A 172 -7.43 0.12 -6.14
CA ALA A 172 -8.81 0.15 -6.60
C ALA A 172 -9.76 0.46 -5.44
N SER A 173 -10.65 1.42 -5.66
CA SER A 173 -11.73 1.76 -4.74
C SER A 173 -13.07 1.56 -5.42
N LEU A 174 -14.12 1.39 -4.62
CA LEU A 174 -15.47 1.18 -5.12
C LEU A 174 -16.46 2.08 -4.38
N VAL A 175 -17.23 2.84 -5.14
CA VAL A 175 -18.39 3.58 -4.59
C VAL A 175 -19.60 2.67 -4.63
N VAL A 176 -20.15 2.36 -3.46
CA VAL A 176 -21.28 1.44 -3.31
C VAL A 176 -22.52 2.24 -2.87
N PRO A 177 -23.63 2.17 -3.63
CA PRO A 177 -24.87 2.84 -3.27
C PRO A 177 -25.43 2.31 -1.94
N ASN A 178 -26.07 3.19 -1.17
CA ASN A 178 -26.72 2.83 0.09
C ASN A 178 -27.71 1.66 -0.06
N ALA A 179 -28.47 1.59 -1.14
CA ALA A 179 -29.40 0.50 -1.39
C ALA A 179 -28.72 -0.88 -1.44
N THR A 180 -27.50 -0.95 -1.98
CA THR A 180 -26.70 -2.18 -2.03
C THR A 180 -26.14 -2.51 -0.64
N VAL A 181 -25.60 -1.53 0.08
CA VAL A 181 -25.08 -1.71 1.44
C VAL A 181 -26.20 -2.17 2.38
N ALA A 182 -27.37 -1.58 2.28
CA ALA A 182 -28.53 -1.89 3.14
C ALA A 182 -28.95 -3.35 3.08
N GLN A 183 -28.74 -4.04 1.94
CA GLN A 183 -29.04 -5.46 1.80
C GLN A 183 -28.21 -6.34 2.74
N SER A 184 -26.95 -6.00 2.94
CA SER A 184 -26.04 -6.72 3.84
C SER A 184 -26.08 -6.18 5.27
N LEU A 185 -26.19 -4.84 5.41
CA LEU A 185 -26.18 -4.18 6.71
C LEU A 185 -27.51 -4.35 7.48
N GLY A 186 -28.63 -4.66 6.77
CA GLY A 186 -29.98 -4.77 7.34
C GLY A 186 -30.63 -3.42 7.66
N ARG A 187 -29.99 -2.30 7.34
CA ARG A 187 -30.46 -0.93 7.54
C ARG A 187 -29.77 0.04 6.58
N PRO A 188 -30.31 1.23 6.33
CA PRO A 188 -29.61 2.27 5.60
C PRO A 188 -28.32 2.72 6.31
N LEU A 189 -27.40 3.26 5.54
CA LEU A 189 -26.22 3.94 6.07
C LEU A 189 -26.65 5.11 6.96
N PRO A 190 -25.93 5.38 8.07
CA PRO A 190 -26.24 6.50 8.95
C PRO A 190 -25.99 7.84 8.24
N GLY A 191 -26.59 8.91 8.77
CA GLY A 191 -26.45 10.27 8.25
C GLY A 191 -27.07 10.50 6.88
N ASN A 192 -28.02 9.66 6.46
CA ASN A 192 -28.65 9.73 5.12
C ASN A 192 -27.63 9.66 3.96
N ALA A 193 -26.51 9.00 4.18
CA ALA A 193 -25.51 8.84 3.14
C ALA A 193 -26.07 8.09 1.94
N SER A 194 -25.91 8.64 0.75
CA SER A 194 -26.37 8.02 -0.51
C SER A 194 -25.49 6.86 -0.96
N SER A 195 -24.24 6.84 -0.53
CA SER A 195 -23.24 5.82 -0.87
C SER A 195 -22.11 5.81 0.16
N VAL A 196 -21.29 4.77 0.08
CA VAL A 196 -20.01 4.66 0.79
C VAL A 196 -18.89 4.36 -0.21
N THR A 197 -17.72 4.93 0.01
CA THR A 197 -16.52 4.56 -0.75
C THR A 197 -15.74 3.52 0.03
N VAL A 198 -15.65 2.31 -0.53
CA VAL A 198 -14.72 1.28 -0.05
C VAL A 198 -13.33 1.62 -0.57
N ALA A 199 -12.40 1.91 0.31
CA ALA A 199 -11.11 2.49 -0.04
C ALA A 199 -10.20 1.51 -0.80
N ASN A 200 -10.26 0.23 -0.43
CA ASN A 200 -9.46 -0.80 -1.06
C ASN A 200 -10.34 -2.02 -1.37
N ILE A 201 -10.54 -2.31 -2.64
CA ILE A 201 -11.20 -3.56 -3.09
C ILE A 201 -10.19 -4.61 -3.57
N VAL A 202 -8.93 -4.21 -3.68
CA VAL A 202 -7.76 -5.06 -3.89
C VAL A 202 -6.88 -4.93 -2.67
N ALA A 203 -6.33 -6.04 -2.19
CA ALA A 203 -5.41 -6.01 -1.06
C ALA A 203 -4.22 -5.06 -1.37
N PRO A 204 -3.92 -4.10 -0.49
CA PRO A 204 -2.90 -3.10 -0.76
C PRO A 204 -1.54 -3.72 -1.06
N LEU A 205 -0.81 -3.16 -2.03
CA LEU A 205 0.55 -3.56 -2.40
C LEU A 205 0.70 -5.05 -2.81
N THR A 206 -0.36 -5.66 -3.35
CA THR A 206 -0.31 -7.05 -3.82
C THR A 206 -0.28 -7.17 -5.34
N VAL A 207 -0.78 -6.17 -6.04
CA VAL A 207 -0.84 -6.11 -7.50
C VAL A 207 -0.04 -4.91 -7.98
N TYR A 208 0.75 -5.11 -9.01
CA TYR A 208 1.64 -4.09 -9.59
C TYR A 208 1.46 -4.06 -11.10
N GLU A 209 1.68 -2.88 -11.69
CA GLU A 209 1.85 -2.70 -13.12
C GLU A 209 3.12 -3.41 -13.61
N ASP A 210 3.27 -3.50 -14.92
CA ASP A 210 4.46 -4.04 -15.55
C ASP A 210 5.73 -3.31 -15.11
N ARG A 211 6.83 -4.03 -15.10
CA ARG A 211 8.15 -3.48 -14.75
C ARG A 211 8.58 -2.40 -15.74
N ILE A 212 9.16 -1.35 -15.23
CA ILE A 212 9.73 -0.26 -16.02
C ILE A 212 11.19 -0.60 -16.31
N SER A 213 11.51 -0.76 -17.60
CA SER A 213 12.88 -0.95 -18.09
C SER A 213 13.26 0.23 -18.95
N GLN A 214 14.36 0.89 -18.60
CA GLN A 214 14.85 2.06 -19.33
C GLN A 214 16.34 1.89 -19.60
N LEU A 215 16.76 2.20 -20.82
CA LEU A 215 18.16 2.26 -21.24
C LEU A 215 18.44 3.61 -21.88
N ASP A 216 19.33 4.37 -21.27
CA ASP A 216 19.81 5.64 -21.80
C ASP A 216 21.22 5.44 -22.34
N LEU A 217 21.46 5.89 -23.56
CA LEU A 217 22.76 5.83 -24.23
C LEU A 217 23.25 7.24 -24.59
N ARG A 218 24.54 7.50 -24.38
CA ARG A 218 25.18 8.74 -24.75
C ARG A 218 26.51 8.46 -25.46
N LEU A 219 26.72 9.07 -26.62
CA LEU A 219 27.98 9.11 -27.33
C LEU A 219 28.53 10.54 -27.24
N THR A 220 29.77 10.69 -26.80
CA THR A 220 30.44 11.98 -26.67
C THR A 220 31.76 11.93 -27.44
N ARG A 221 32.12 13.00 -28.14
CA ARG A 221 33.46 13.22 -28.73
C ARG A 221 34.12 14.38 -28.03
N ILE A 222 35.37 14.16 -27.62
CA ILE A 222 36.19 15.18 -26.94
C ILE A 222 37.04 15.84 -28.04
N PHE A 223 36.90 17.13 -28.20
CA PHE A 223 37.78 17.93 -29.07
C PHE A 223 38.85 18.59 -28.21
N ARG A 224 40.08 18.43 -28.57
CA ARG A 224 41.27 19.03 -27.89
C ARG A 224 41.83 20.15 -28.72
#